data_27f85d90e43f3865fff1da47aa51e2d6
#
_entry.id   27f85d90e43f3865fff1da47aa51e2d6
#
_cell.length_a   1.000
_cell.length_b   1.000
_cell.length_c   1.000
_cell.angle_alpha   90.00
_cell.angle_beta   90.00
_cell.angle_gamma   90.00
#
_symmetry.space_group_name_H-M   'P 1'
#
loop_
_entity.id
_entity.type
_entity.pdbx_description
1 polymer ?
#
loop_
_entity_poly.entity_id
_entity_poly.type
_entity_poly.pdbx_seq_one_letter_code
_entity_poly.pdbx_strand_id
1 'polypeptide(L)'
;MTKSAAPARRARLDRVALLATVAELGSINAAAKALGVSYKGAWEAIEALNNLSPAPLVERSAGGARGGGTRLTAHGEKVLSLLRDMDSDFQGFLAAMGGGRGRFERFYKVFQLVRKWNMKTSARNQFLGTVTTLKRGAVNSEVVLDIGGGDSLAAVITNTSVDNLGLAPGVEAYALIKAPWVIVTTDENLKTSARNRLCGTVSRCVEGAVNGEVVIDLPGGKAVTAIITNESMKGLGLAVGVRACALIKASHIILAVNA
;
A
#
# COMPACT_ATOMS: atom_id res chain seq x y z
N MET A 1 -5.96 36.44 30.47
CA MET A 1 -6.15 34.99 30.57
C MET A 1 -6.63 34.49 29.21
N THR A 2 -5.72 34.16 28.34
CA THR A 2 -6.01 33.65 26.97
C THR A 2 -6.14 32.11 27.02
N LYS A 3 -7.36 31.59 26.82
CA LYS A 3 -7.62 30.18 26.67
C LYS A 3 -6.93 29.68 25.40
N SER A 4 -5.84 28.92 25.55
CA SER A 4 -5.24 28.13 24.50
C SER A 4 -6.26 27.10 24.04
N ALA A 5 -6.77 27.24 22.82
CA ALA A 5 -7.58 26.22 22.19
C ALA A 5 -6.69 25.00 21.90
N ALA A 6 -7.02 23.86 22.48
CA ALA A 6 -6.36 22.59 22.15
C ALA A 6 -6.47 22.32 20.65
N PRO A 7 -5.40 21.81 19.98
CA PRO A 7 -5.47 21.51 18.56
C PRO A 7 -6.54 20.46 18.32
N ALA A 8 -7.45 20.73 17.40
CA ALA A 8 -8.49 19.82 16.98
C ALA A 8 -7.85 18.46 16.62
N ARG A 9 -8.26 17.41 17.31
CA ARG A 9 -7.84 16.04 17.06
C ARG A 9 -8.18 15.73 15.61
N ARG A 10 -7.17 15.67 14.71
CA ARG A 10 -7.38 15.30 13.30
C ARG A 10 -8.19 14.00 13.27
N ALA A 11 -9.35 14.05 12.67
CA ALA A 11 -10.21 12.88 12.51
C ALA A 11 -9.38 11.77 11.84
N ARG A 12 -9.40 10.59 12.44
CA ARG A 12 -8.69 9.43 11.90
C ARG A 12 -9.38 9.07 10.59
N LEU A 13 -8.64 9.08 9.48
CA LEU A 13 -9.17 8.72 8.18
C LEU A 13 -9.69 7.27 8.22
N ASP A 14 -10.99 7.10 8.06
CA ASP A 14 -11.60 5.79 7.88
C ASP A 14 -11.38 5.35 6.42
N ARG A 15 -10.60 4.29 6.25
CA ARG A 15 -10.24 3.76 4.93
C ARG A 15 -11.42 3.14 4.20
N VAL A 16 -12.39 2.59 4.94
CA VAL A 16 -13.62 2.02 4.35
C VAL A 16 -14.50 3.15 3.84
N ALA A 17 -14.72 4.18 4.66
CA ALA A 17 -15.45 5.38 4.25
C ALA A 17 -14.79 6.06 3.05
N LEU A 18 -13.45 6.13 3.02
CA LEU A 18 -12.72 6.68 1.87
C LEU A 18 -12.98 5.87 0.59
N LEU A 19 -12.89 4.54 0.66
CA LEU A 19 -13.13 3.66 -0.49
C LEU A 19 -14.56 3.83 -1.02
N ALA A 20 -15.55 3.86 -0.12
CA ALA A 20 -16.97 4.08 -0.47
C ALA A 20 -17.18 5.44 -1.14
N THR A 21 -16.60 6.50 -0.56
CA THR A 21 -16.75 7.86 -1.10
C THR A 21 -16.05 8.05 -2.44
N VAL A 22 -14.91 7.37 -2.66
CA VAL A 22 -14.25 7.35 -3.98
C VAL A 22 -15.13 6.64 -5.01
N ALA A 23 -15.79 5.54 -4.65
CA ALA A 23 -16.73 4.84 -5.53
C ALA A 23 -17.89 5.75 -5.98
N GLU A 24 -18.42 6.55 -5.06
CA GLU A 24 -19.57 7.45 -5.31
C GLU A 24 -19.18 8.68 -6.13
N LEU A 25 -18.05 9.32 -5.79
CA LEU A 25 -17.67 10.61 -6.35
C LEU A 25 -16.70 10.52 -7.54
N GLY A 26 -16.13 9.36 -7.82
CA GLY A 26 -15.22 9.14 -8.95
C GLY A 26 -13.91 9.95 -8.85
N SER A 27 -13.57 10.49 -7.68
CA SER A 27 -12.42 11.38 -7.49
C SER A 27 -11.88 11.33 -6.07
N ILE A 28 -10.56 11.04 -5.91
CA ILE A 28 -9.90 11.11 -4.61
C ILE A 28 -9.95 12.52 -4.01
N ASN A 29 -9.88 13.57 -4.85
CA ASN A 29 -9.95 14.94 -4.37
C ASN A 29 -11.35 15.28 -3.82
N ALA A 30 -12.41 14.88 -4.53
CA ALA A 30 -13.78 15.06 -4.08
C ALA A 30 -14.04 14.27 -2.79
N ALA A 31 -13.59 13.02 -2.72
CA ALA A 31 -13.69 12.18 -1.52
C ALA A 31 -12.93 12.79 -0.32
N ALA A 32 -11.73 13.30 -0.53
CA ALA A 32 -10.96 13.96 0.52
C ALA A 32 -11.69 15.16 1.09
N LYS A 33 -12.27 16.01 0.23
CA LYS A 33 -13.09 17.17 0.64
C LYS A 33 -14.33 16.75 1.42
N ALA A 34 -15.06 15.75 0.93
CA ALA A 34 -16.26 15.24 1.58
C ALA A 34 -15.99 14.68 2.98
N LEU A 35 -14.83 14.03 3.17
CA LEU A 35 -14.42 13.44 4.45
C LEU A 35 -13.63 14.40 5.36
N GLY A 36 -13.39 15.64 4.95
CA GLY A 36 -12.66 16.62 5.75
C GLY A 36 -11.17 16.28 5.96
N VAL A 37 -10.56 15.53 5.04
CA VAL A 37 -9.15 15.13 5.11
C VAL A 37 -8.33 15.80 4.01
N SER A 38 -7.00 15.83 4.17
CA SER A 38 -6.14 16.37 3.13
C SER A 38 -6.10 15.45 1.91
N TYR A 39 -6.01 16.03 0.71
CA TYR A 39 -5.84 15.27 -0.53
C TYR A 39 -4.64 14.31 -0.45
N LYS A 40 -3.51 14.79 0.10
CA LYS A 40 -2.31 13.96 0.32
C LYS A 40 -2.62 12.74 1.20
N GLY A 41 -3.32 12.93 2.32
CA GLY A 41 -3.68 11.83 3.21
C GLY A 41 -4.64 10.82 2.58
N ALA A 42 -5.63 11.28 1.81
CA ALA A 42 -6.53 10.40 1.07
C ALA A 42 -5.77 9.61 -0.02
N TRP A 43 -4.89 10.28 -0.75
CA TRP A 43 -4.04 9.63 -1.75
C TRP A 43 -3.16 8.52 -1.16
N GLU A 44 -2.41 8.83 -0.10
CA GLU A 44 -1.55 7.85 0.60
C GLU A 44 -2.34 6.66 1.15
N ALA A 45 -3.57 6.91 1.59
CA ALA A 45 -4.46 5.85 2.07
C ALA A 45 -4.91 4.92 0.93
N ILE A 46 -5.22 5.46 -0.26
CA ILE A 46 -5.56 4.65 -1.45
C ILE A 46 -4.36 3.83 -1.93
N GLU A 47 -3.16 4.43 -1.98
CA GLU A 47 -1.94 3.69 -2.31
C GLU A 47 -1.70 2.53 -1.33
N ALA A 48 -1.84 2.80 -0.03
CA ALA A 48 -1.69 1.76 0.99
C ALA A 48 -2.74 0.66 0.85
N LEU A 49 -4.00 0.99 0.53
CA LEU A 49 -5.06 0.02 0.29
C LEU A 49 -4.73 -0.89 -0.91
N ASN A 50 -4.27 -0.31 -2.02
CA ASN A 50 -3.86 -1.08 -3.18
C ASN A 50 -2.66 -1.99 -2.88
N ASN A 51 -1.65 -1.48 -2.17
CA ASN A 51 -0.46 -2.24 -1.82
C ASN A 51 -0.73 -3.39 -0.84
N LEU A 52 -1.69 -3.21 0.06
CA LEU A 52 -2.09 -4.20 1.07
C LEU A 52 -3.17 -5.18 0.59
N SER A 53 -3.67 -5.02 -0.63
CA SER A 53 -4.65 -5.92 -1.23
C SER A 53 -3.96 -6.87 -2.22
N PRO A 54 -4.45 -8.12 -2.37
CA PRO A 54 -3.95 -9.07 -3.38
C PRO A 54 -4.04 -8.53 -4.82
N ALA A 55 -5.07 -7.73 -5.10
CA ALA A 55 -5.23 -6.99 -6.35
C ALA A 55 -5.62 -5.54 -6.03
N PRO A 56 -5.33 -4.56 -6.92
CA PRO A 56 -5.71 -3.18 -6.69
C PRO A 56 -7.21 -3.03 -6.46
N LEU A 57 -7.59 -2.19 -5.50
CA LEU A 57 -8.99 -1.85 -5.22
C LEU A 57 -9.46 -0.66 -6.04
N VAL A 58 -8.53 0.24 -6.33
CA VAL A 58 -8.78 1.52 -7.00
C VAL A 58 -7.82 1.65 -8.17
N GLU A 59 -8.35 2.04 -9.32
CA GLU A 59 -7.56 2.38 -10.50
C GLU A 59 -7.83 3.82 -10.94
N ARG A 60 -6.87 4.39 -11.65
CA ARG A 60 -6.92 5.75 -12.17
C ARG A 60 -7.05 5.69 -13.69
N SER A 61 -7.91 6.48 -14.24
CA SER A 61 -7.93 6.75 -15.67
C SER A 61 -7.04 7.93 -15.98
N ALA A 62 -6.12 7.77 -16.95
CA ALA A 62 -5.31 8.88 -17.45
C ALA A 62 -6.23 10.02 -17.91
N GLY A 63 -6.01 11.23 -17.38
CA GLY A 63 -6.84 12.38 -17.71
C GLY A 63 -6.58 12.86 -19.13
N GLY A 64 -7.63 12.84 -19.97
CA GLY A 64 -7.72 13.76 -21.10
C GLY A 64 -8.06 15.18 -20.65
N ALA A 65 -8.43 16.09 -21.55
CA ALA A 65 -8.75 17.51 -21.30
C ALA A 65 -9.82 17.80 -20.23
N ARG A 66 -10.45 16.75 -19.63
CA ARG A 66 -11.48 16.84 -18.57
C ARG A 66 -11.02 16.33 -17.19
N GLY A 67 -9.71 16.08 -16.99
CA GLY A 67 -9.17 15.58 -15.72
C GLY A 67 -9.26 14.05 -15.59
N GLY A 68 -8.27 13.42 -14.93
CA GLY A 68 -8.27 11.97 -14.66
C GLY A 68 -9.33 11.60 -13.63
N GLY A 69 -10.07 10.51 -13.90
CA GLY A 69 -11.03 9.92 -12.97
C GLY A 69 -10.37 8.86 -12.08
N THR A 70 -11.02 8.55 -10.98
CA THR A 70 -10.64 7.44 -10.10
C THR A 70 -11.85 6.53 -9.94
N ARG A 71 -11.69 5.24 -10.18
CA ARG A 71 -12.79 4.27 -10.04
C ARG A 71 -12.33 3.04 -9.27
N LEU A 72 -13.28 2.31 -8.72
CA LEU A 72 -13.00 0.98 -8.19
C LEU A 72 -12.70 0.01 -9.32
N THR A 73 -11.82 -0.94 -9.06
CA THR A 73 -11.67 -2.14 -9.90
C THR A 73 -12.81 -3.11 -9.59
N ALA A 74 -12.99 -4.14 -10.42
CA ALA A 74 -13.94 -5.23 -10.11
C ALA A 74 -13.63 -5.89 -8.74
N HIS A 75 -12.34 -5.98 -8.38
CA HIS A 75 -11.94 -6.45 -7.05
C HIS A 75 -12.33 -5.45 -5.97
N GLY A 76 -12.14 -4.15 -6.19
CA GLY A 76 -12.52 -3.08 -5.28
C GLY A 76 -14.04 -3.03 -5.03
N GLU A 77 -14.85 -3.18 -6.08
CA GLU A 77 -16.31 -3.25 -5.96
C GLU A 77 -16.75 -4.45 -5.12
N LYS A 78 -16.16 -5.62 -5.40
CA LYS A 78 -16.44 -6.83 -4.61
C LYS A 78 -16.08 -6.67 -3.14
N VAL A 79 -14.92 -6.05 -2.84
CA VAL A 79 -14.50 -5.78 -1.46
C VAL A 79 -15.44 -4.79 -0.79
N LEU A 80 -15.84 -3.71 -1.48
CA LEU A 80 -16.77 -2.72 -0.93
C LEU A 80 -18.16 -3.33 -0.68
N SER A 81 -18.65 -4.19 -1.59
CA SER A 81 -19.89 -4.92 -1.37
C SER A 81 -19.81 -5.80 -0.12
N LEU A 82 -18.74 -6.60 0.03
CA LEU A 82 -18.53 -7.43 1.21
C LEU A 82 -18.49 -6.61 2.51
N LEU A 83 -17.91 -5.41 2.48
CA LEU A 83 -17.87 -4.52 3.64
C LEU A 83 -19.25 -3.98 4.01
N ARG A 84 -20.06 -3.62 2.99
CA ARG A 84 -21.46 -3.17 3.18
C ARG A 84 -22.36 -4.30 3.71
N ASP A 85 -22.23 -5.50 3.13
CA ASP A 85 -22.96 -6.69 3.57
C ASP A 85 -22.62 -7.04 5.02
N MET A 86 -21.35 -6.89 5.40
CA MET A 86 -20.91 -7.10 6.78
C MET A 86 -21.53 -6.12 7.76
N ASP A 87 -21.59 -4.83 7.42
CA ASP A 87 -22.21 -3.83 8.27
C ASP A 87 -23.70 -4.14 8.47
N SER A 88 -24.41 -4.49 7.39
CA SER A 88 -25.81 -4.93 7.43
C SER A 88 -25.99 -6.21 8.24
N ASP A 89 -25.11 -7.22 8.04
CA ASP A 89 -25.14 -8.49 8.79
C ASP A 89 -24.82 -8.27 10.27
N PHE A 90 -23.91 -7.32 10.60
CA PHE A 90 -23.60 -6.97 11.99
C PHE A 90 -24.77 -6.28 12.69
N GLN A 91 -25.44 -5.36 12.02
CA GLN A 91 -26.68 -4.75 12.54
C GLN A 91 -27.79 -5.81 12.72
N GLY A 92 -27.94 -6.72 11.75
CA GLY A 92 -28.87 -7.86 11.85
C GLY A 92 -28.50 -8.86 12.94
N PHE A 93 -27.21 -9.08 13.21
CA PHE A 93 -26.71 -9.92 14.31
C PHE A 93 -26.96 -9.29 15.67
N LEU A 94 -26.74 -7.98 15.82
CA LEU A 94 -27.07 -7.24 17.03
C LEU A 94 -28.58 -7.27 17.32
N ALA A 95 -29.40 -7.28 16.25
CA ALA A 95 -30.87 -7.35 16.38
C ALA A 95 -31.38 -8.76 16.70
N ALA A 96 -30.62 -9.81 16.35
CA ALA A 96 -31.06 -11.21 16.51
C ALA A 96 -29.92 -12.10 17.01
N MET A 97 -29.54 -12.03 18.28
CA MET A 97 -28.51 -12.88 18.92
C MET A 97 -28.70 -14.40 18.66
N GLY A 98 -28.53 -14.86 17.39
CA GLY A 98 -28.78 -16.22 16.96
C GLY A 98 -28.22 -16.58 15.57
N GLY A 99 -27.30 -15.81 15.04
CA GLY A 99 -26.77 -16.00 13.68
C GLY A 99 -25.84 -17.19 13.50
N GLY A 100 -26.14 -18.07 12.52
CA GLY A 100 -25.44 -19.31 12.23
C GLY A 100 -24.01 -19.17 11.71
N ARG A 101 -23.28 -20.29 11.70
CA ARG A 101 -21.84 -20.47 11.41
C ARG A 101 -21.32 -19.75 10.13
N GLY A 102 -22.10 -19.73 9.05
CA GLY A 102 -21.69 -19.14 7.78
C GLY A 102 -21.65 -17.59 7.76
N ARG A 103 -22.39 -16.92 8.66
CA ARG A 103 -22.30 -15.46 8.85
C ARG A 103 -21.03 -15.06 9.60
N PHE A 104 -20.64 -15.87 10.60
CA PHE A 104 -19.42 -15.67 11.37
C PHE A 104 -18.15 -15.81 10.50
N GLU A 105 -18.11 -16.77 9.57
CA GLU A 105 -16.99 -16.93 8.66
C GLU A 105 -16.84 -15.74 7.70
N ARG A 106 -17.97 -15.20 7.20
CA ARG A 106 -17.95 -13.99 6.37
C ARG A 106 -17.46 -12.77 7.15
N PHE A 107 -18.00 -12.56 8.35
CA PHE A 107 -17.54 -11.51 9.27
C PHE A 107 -16.05 -11.62 9.56
N TYR A 108 -15.56 -12.83 9.89
CA TYR A 108 -14.15 -13.05 10.19
C TYR A 108 -13.22 -12.74 9.01
N LYS A 109 -13.59 -13.14 7.77
CA LYS A 109 -12.80 -12.82 6.56
C LYS A 109 -12.67 -11.31 6.33
N VAL A 110 -13.75 -10.57 6.47
CA VAL A 110 -13.73 -9.11 6.28
C VAL A 110 -13.04 -8.41 7.44
N PHE A 111 -13.25 -8.87 8.68
CA PHE A 111 -12.53 -8.38 9.85
C PHE A 111 -11.01 -8.54 9.69
N GLN A 112 -10.54 -9.67 9.18
CA GLN A 112 -9.13 -9.90 8.85
C GLN A 112 -8.64 -8.93 7.78
N LEU A 113 -9.43 -8.64 6.75
CA LEU A 113 -9.08 -7.69 5.70
C LEU A 113 -8.94 -6.26 6.26
N VAL A 114 -9.92 -5.80 7.05
CA VAL A 114 -9.89 -4.48 7.71
C VAL A 114 -8.73 -4.38 8.69
N ARG A 115 -8.41 -5.46 9.40
CA ARG A 115 -7.26 -5.53 10.31
C ARG A 115 -5.94 -5.40 9.56
N LYS A 116 -5.79 -6.01 8.37
CA LYS A 116 -4.64 -5.84 7.48
C LYS A 116 -4.43 -4.37 7.10
N TRP A 117 -5.48 -3.59 6.88
CA TRP A 117 -5.39 -2.18 6.53
C TRP A 117 -5.04 -1.24 7.69
N ASN A 118 -5.11 -1.73 8.93
CA ASN A 118 -4.87 -0.92 10.13
C ASN A 118 -3.46 -1.04 10.70
N MET A 119 -2.52 -1.69 10.01
CA MET A 119 -1.14 -1.79 10.48
C MET A 119 -0.49 -0.40 10.56
N LYS A 120 -0.06 -0.02 11.77
CA LYS A 120 0.62 1.26 12.02
C LYS A 120 2.12 1.03 11.99
N THR A 121 2.77 1.58 10.99
CA THR A 121 4.23 1.54 10.85
C THR A 121 4.74 2.85 10.27
N SER A 122 6.00 3.17 10.52
CA SER A 122 6.69 4.30 9.91
C SER A 122 7.24 4.00 8.51
N ALA A 123 7.11 2.77 8.02
CA ALA A 123 7.48 2.40 6.66
C ALA A 123 6.41 2.92 5.69
N ARG A 124 6.82 3.74 4.73
CA ARG A 124 5.91 4.31 3.73
C ARG A 124 5.45 3.26 2.71
N ASN A 125 6.34 2.35 2.35
CA ASN A 125 6.03 1.24 1.45
C ASN A 125 5.68 0.01 2.29
N GLN A 126 4.47 -0.49 2.10
CA GLN A 126 3.93 -1.67 2.79
C GLN A 126 3.24 -2.52 1.73
N PHE A 127 3.80 -3.66 1.42
CA PHE A 127 3.25 -4.59 0.43
C PHE A 127 2.78 -5.86 1.14
N LEU A 128 1.56 -6.29 0.91
CA LEU A 128 1.14 -7.64 1.22
C LEU A 128 1.56 -8.53 0.06
N GLY A 129 2.17 -9.67 0.37
CA GLY A 129 2.56 -10.66 -0.61
C GLY A 129 2.48 -12.07 -0.05
N THR A 130 2.57 -13.05 -0.93
CA THR A 130 2.63 -14.47 -0.58
C THR A 130 4.06 -14.97 -0.78
N VAL A 131 4.61 -15.67 0.21
CA VAL A 131 5.94 -16.29 0.08
C VAL A 131 5.88 -17.36 -1.01
N THR A 132 6.69 -17.19 -2.05
CA THR A 132 6.82 -18.16 -3.15
C THR A 132 8.05 -19.04 -2.98
N THR A 133 9.15 -18.47 -2.45
CA THR A 133 10.42 -19.17 -2.28
C THR A 133 11.04 -18.82 -0.95
N LEU A 134 11.55 -19.83 -0.26
CA LEU A 134 12.38 -19.70 0.94
C LEU A 134 13.66 -20.51 0.74
N LYS A 135 14.81 -19.81 0.66
CA LYS A 135 16.12 -20.45 0.54
C LYS A 135 16.92 -20.16 1.80
N ARG A 136 17.14 -21.20 2.62
CA ARG A 136 17.93 -21.10 3.84
C ARG A 136 19.43 -21.15 3.54
N GLY A 137 20.18 -20.22 4.09
CA GLY A 137 21.63 -20.26 4.18
C GLY A 137 22.10 -20.63 5.59
N ALA A 138 23.40 -20.50 5.84
CA ALA A 138 23.96 -20.83 7.15
C ALA A 138 23.48 -19.91 8.29
N VAL A 139 23.31 -18.61 8.03
CA VAL A 139 22.90 -17.59 9.02
C VAL A 139 21.63 -16.88 8.60
N ASN A 140 21.51 -16.55 7.32
CA ASN A 140 20.42 -15.80 6.75
C ASN A 140 19.66 -16.63 5.71
N SER A 141 18.40 -16.29 5.50
CA SER A 141 17.54 -16.84 4.45
C SER A 141 17.15 -15.76 3.45
N GLU A 142 17.06 -16.14 2.18
CA GLU A 142 16.37 -15.36 1.16
C GLU A 142 14.91 -15.80 1.11
N VAL A 143 14.00 -14.84 1.24
CA VAL A 143 12.56 -15.04 1.16
C VAL A 143 12.05 -14.22 -0.02
N VAL A 144 11.35 -14.85 -0.97
CA VAL A 144 10.75 -14.17 -2.10
C VAL A 144 9.23 -14.11 -1.90
N LEU A 145 8.67 -12.93 -2.00
CA LEU A 145 7.22 -12.69 -1.95
C LEU A 145 6.73 -12.29 -3.35
N ASP A 146 5.70 -12.96 -3.82
CA ASP A 146 4.87 -12.46 -4.91
C ASP A 146 3.95 -11.37 -4.33
N ILE A 147 4.07 -10.15 -4.82
CA ILE A 147 3.25 -9.02 -4.39
C ILE A 147 2.10 -8.73 -5.37
N GLY A 148 1.91 -9.58 -6.38
CA GLY A 148 0.90 -9.43 -7.44
C GLY A 148 1.34 -8.48 -8.56
N GLY A 149 0.58 -8.50 -9.65
CA GLY A 149 0.86 -7.67 -10.84
C GLY A 149 2.10 -8.08 -11.64
N GLY A 150 2.66 -9.26 -11.38
CA GLY A 150 3.92 -9.72 -11.96
C GLY A 150 5.17 -9.27 -11.19
N ASP A 151 5.00 -8.53 -10.11
CA ASP A 151 6.09 -8.02 -9.28
C ASP A 151 6.39 -8.94 -8.10
N SER A 152 7.66 -9.05 -7.73
CA SER A 152 8.12 -9.81 -6.57
C SER A 152 9.14 -9.04 -5.76
N LEU A 153 9.25 -9.37 -4.47
CA LEU A 153 10.23 -8.80 -3.55
C LEU A 153 11.04 -9.92 -2.89
N ALA A 154 12.36 -9.84 -3.03
CA ALA A 154 13.30 -10.70 -2.33
C ALA A 154 13.83 -9.99 -1.08
N ALA A 155 13.61 -10.57 0.08
CA ALA A 155 14.13 -10.14 1.37
C ALA A 155 15.22 -11.08 1.86
N VAL A 156 16.21 -10.54 2.57
CA VAL A 156 17.22 -11.34 3.29
C VAL A 156 17.11 -11.05 4.77
N ILE A 157 16.72 -12.07 5.53
CA ILE A 157 16.51 -12.00 6.97
C ILE A 157 17.24 -13.17 7.68
N THR A 158 17.39 -13.10 9.00
CA THR A 158 18.01 -14.18 9.76
C THR A 158 17.15 -15.43 9.79
N ASN A 159 17.79 -16.62 9.90
CA ASN A 159 17.06 -17.88 10.05
C ASN A 159 16.12 -17.85 11.28
N THR A 160 16.58 -17.27 12.38
CA THR A 160 15.75 -17.06 13.58
C THR A 160 14.49 -16.24 13.29
N SER A 161 14.60 -15.19 12.45
CA SER A 161 13.44 -14.40 12.05
C SER A 161 12.46 -15.22 11.20
N VAL A 162 12.96 -16.06 10.30
CA VAL A 162 12.11 -16.97 9.51
C VAL A 162 11.30 -17.89 10.41
N ASP A 163 11.96 -18.48 11.42
CA ASP A 163 11.32 -19.42 12.36
C ASP A 163 10.29 -18.69 13.24
N ASN A 164 10.65 -17.54 13.81
CA ASN A 164 9.75 -16.74 14.66
C ASN A 164 8.52 -16.23 13.93
N LEU A 165 8.64 -15.90 12.64
CA LEU A 165 7.54 -15.45 11.79
C LEU A 165 6.78 -16.62 11.15
N GLY A 166 7.23 -17.86 11.30
CA GLY A 166 6.59 -19.03 10.69
C GLY A 166 6.55 -18.97 9.16
N LEU A 167 7.57 -18.38 8.52
CA LEU A 167 7.58 -18.18 7.07
C LEU A 167 7.84 -19.49 6.34
N ALA A 168 6.96 -19.78 5.37
CA ALA A 168 7.06 -20.91 4.46
C ALA A 168 6.37 -20.54 3.13
N PRO A 169 6.65 -21.24 2.02
CA PRO A 169 5.89 -21.07 0.79
C PRO A 169 4.37 -21.17 1.04
N GLY A 170 3.61 -20.23 0.48
CA GLY A 170 2.16 -20.08 0.68
C GLY A 170 1.75 -19.19 1.86
N VAL A 171 2.65 -18.82 2.75
CA VAL A 171 2.35 -17.91 3.88
C VAL A 171 2.26 -16.46 3.38
N GLU A 172 1.23 -15.72 3.80
CA GLU A 172 1.13 -14.28 3.58
C GLU A 172 2.06 -13.52 4.54
N ALA A 173 2.80 -12.56 4.01
CA ALA A 173 3.67 -11.69 4.79
C ALA A 173 3.63 -10.25 4.25
N TYR A 174 3.93 -9.29 5.12
CA TYR A 174 4.12 -7.90 4.75
C TYR A 174 5.59 -7.62 4.50
N ALA A 175 5.90 -6.97 3.38
CA ALA A 175 7.19 -6.36 3.13
C ALA A 175 7.12 -4.87 3.46
N LEU A 176 7.92 -4.43 4.42
CA LEU A 176 7.98 -3.06 4.92
C LEU A 176 9.29 -2.42 4.47
N ILE A 177 9.21 -1.30 3.76
CA ILE A 177 10.38 -0.62 3.21
C ILE A 177 10.28 0.88 3.51
N LYS A 178 11.28 1.46 4.14
CA LYS A 178 11.34 2.91 4.34
C LYS A 178 11.63 3.62 3.01
N ALA A 179 10.91 4.69 2.71
CA ALA A 179 11.09 5.46 1.49
C ALA A 179 12.53 5.98 1.26
N PRO A 180 13.29 6.39 2.31
CA PRO A 180 14.71 6.76 2.13
C PRO A 180 15.65 5.60 1.77
N TRP A 181 15.20 4.35 1.85
CA TRP A 181 16.00 3.17 1.46
C TRP A 181 15.82 2.78 -0.01
N VAL A 182 14.90 3.45 -0.69
CA VAL A 182 14.63 3.24 -2.11
C VAL A 182 15.57 4.13 -2.92
N ILE A 183 16.34 3.51 -3.79
CA ILE A 183 17.18 4.20 -4.77
C ILE A 183 16.36 4.30 -6.06
N VAL A 184 16.37 5.45 -6.72
CA VAL A 184 15.64 5.67 -7.97
C VAL A 184 16.64 5.75 -9.13
N THR A 185 16.29 5.14 -10.25
CA THR A 185 17.03 5.26 -11.52
C THR A 185 16.05 5.38 -12.69
N THR A 186 16.45 6.11 -13.72
CA THR A 186 15.74 6.17 -15.01
C THR A 186 16.33 5.18 -16.04
N ASP A 187 17.44 4.52 -15.69
CA ASP A 187 18.03 3.44 -16.52
C ASP A 187 17.45 2.09 -16.08
N GLU A 188 16.54 1.55 -16.89
CA GLU A 188 15.91 0.24 -16.66
C GLU A 188 16.91 -0.93 -16.77
N ASN A 189 18.07 -0.72 -17.41
CA ASN A 189 19.08 -1.77 -17.63
C ASN A 189 20.28 -1.66 -16.69
N LEU A 190 20.29 -0.69 -15.78
CA LEU A 190 21.38 -0.49 -14.82
C LEU A 190 21.73 -1.78 -14.08
N LYS A 191 22.96 -2.27 -14.21
CA LYS A 191 23.46 -3.40 -13.43
C LYS A 191 23.81 -2.95 -12.02
N THR A 192 23.20 -3.55 -11.03
CA THR A 192 23.34 -3.17 -9.61
C THR A 192 23.26 -4.40 -8.70
N SER A 193 23.81 -4.29 -7.50
CA SER A 193 23.67 -5.30 -6.45
C SER A 193 22.35 -5.23 -5.69
N ALA A 194 21.46 -4.27 -6.00
CA ALA A 194 20.11 -4.24 -5.47
C ALA A 194 19.30 -5.41 -6.07
N ARG A 195 18.86 -6.33 -5.21
CA ARG A 195 18.18 -7.56 -5.64
C ARG A 195 16.77 -7.28 -6.19
N ASN A 196 16.14 -6.20 -5.71
CA ASN A 196 14.80 -5.82 -6.10
C ASN A 196 14.85 -4.62 -7.05
N ARG A 197 14.13 -4.75 -8.16
CA ARG A 197 13.91 -3.71 -9.14
C ARG A 197 12.43 -3.68 -9.49
N LEU A 198 11.76 -2.59 -9.16
CA LEU A 198 10.37 -2.35 -9.47
C LEU A 198 10.28 -1.15 -10.39
N CYS A 199 9.92 -1.37 -11.65
CA CYS A 199 9.88 -0.34 -12.67
C CYS A 199 8.44 0.07 -13.00
N GLY A 200 8.25 1.36 -13.18
CA GLY A 200 6.92 1.91 -13.43
C GLY A 200 6.99 3.33 -14.00
N THR A 201 5.92 4.06 -13.81
CA THR A 201 5.80 5.45 -14.25
C THR A 201 5.68 6.36 -13.03
N VAL A 202 6.44 7.44 -13.01
CA VAL A 202 6.34 8.45 -11.95
C VAL A 202 4.95 9.09 -11.99
N SER A 203 4.18 8.92 -10.93
CA SER A 203 2.83 9.49 -10.79
C SER A 203 2.80 10.75 -9.94
N ARG A 204 3.84 10.95 -9.12
CA ARG A 204 3.94 12.15 -8.26
C ARG A 204 5.39 12.47 -7.95
N CYS A 205 5.73 13.77 -8.07
CA CYS A 205 6.96 14.37 -7.57
C CYS A 205 6.60 15.56 -6.69
N VAL A 206 7.13 15.62 -5.48
CA VAL A 206 6.93 16.74 -4.56
C VAL A 206 8.27 17.16 -4.00
N GLU A 207 8.72 18.36 -4.32
CA GLU A 207 9.94 18.94 -3.74
C GLU A 207 9.67 19.41 -2.32
N GLY A 208 10.56 19.08 -1.40
CA GLY A 208 10.63 19.65 -0.05
C GLY A 208 11.78 20.63 0.06
N ALA A 209 12.18 20.99 1.26
CA ALA A 209 13.29 21.95 1.46
C ALA A 209 14.65 21.39 1.01
N VAL A 210 14.93 20.11 1.24
CA VAL A 210 16.19 19.42 0.91
C VAL A 210 15.93 18.15 0.13
N ASN A 211 14.95 17.36 0.54
CA ASN A 211 14.57 16.10 -0.08
C ASN A 211 13.18 16.22 -0.68
N GLY A 212 12.96 15.49 -1.77
CA GLY A 212 11.66 15.35 -2.40
C GLY A 212 11.11 13.94 -2.26
N GLU A 213 9.82 13.80 -2.46
CA GLU A 213 9.09 12.55 -2.51
C GLU A 213 8.73 12.22 -3.96
N VAL A 214 9.08 11.02 -4.39
CA VAL A 214 8.78 10.48 -5.72
C VAL A 214 7.93 9.23 -5.54
N VAL A 215 6.81 9.15 -6.24
CA VAL A 215 5.95 7.97 -6.29
C VAL A 215 6.01 7.38 -7.70
N ILE A 216 6.28 6.08 -7.76
CA ILE A 216 6.36 5.29 -9.00
C ILE A 216 5.20 4.31 -8.99
N ASP A 217 4.24 4.46 -9.91
CA ASP A 217 3.14 3.53 -10.10
C ASP A 217 3.62 2.34 -10.92
N LEU A 218 3.43 1.14 -10.37
CA LEU A 218 3.79 -0.12 -11.01
C LEU A 218 2.67 -0.61 -11.94
N PRO A 219 3.00 -1.39 -13.00
CA PRO A 219 1.99 -1.92 -13.94
C PRO A 219 0.86 -2.71 -13.26
N GLY A 220 1.16 -3.40 -12.14
CA GLY A 220 0.20 -4.15 -11.33
C GLY A 220 -0.72 -3.30 -10.45
N GLY A 221 -0.70 -1.95 -10.58
CA GLY A 221 -1.56 -1.03 -9.83
C GLY A 221 -1.11 -0.78 -8.38
N LYS A 222 0.08 -1.25 -8.00
CA LYS A 222 0.76 -0.89 -6.75
C LYS A 222 1.65 0.33 -6.96
N ALA A 223 2.17 0.92 -5.88
CA ALA A 223 3.04 2.07 -5.97
C ALA A 223 4.23 1.96 -5.00
N VAL A 224 5.36 2.51 -5.41
CA VAL A 224 6.57 2.65 -4.58
C VAL A 224 6.84 4.13 -4.33
N THR A 225 7.00 4.48 -3.07
CA THR A 225 7.41 5.83 -2.66
C THR A 225 8.90 5.84 -2.32
N ALA A 226 9.64 6.78 -2.90
CA ALA A 226 11.02 7.08 -2.58
C ALA A 226 11.15 8.49 -1.99
N ILE A 227 12.12 8.69 -1.10
CA ILE A 227 12.56 10.01 -0.64
C ILE A 227 14.02 10.18 -1.02
N ILE A 228 14.28 11.10 -1.93
CA ILE A 228 15.61 11.40 -2.48
C ILE A 228 15.88 12.90 -2.42
N THR A 229 17.12 13.31 -2.60
CA THR A 229 17.46 14.75 -2.61
C THR A 229 16.83 15.45 -3.81
N ASN A 230 16.51 16.75 -3.67
CA ASN A 230 16.00 17.55 -4.77
C ASN A 230 17.02 17.61 -5.93
N GLU A 231 18.32 17.62 -5.62
CA GLU A 231 19.38 17.53 -6.61
C GLU A 231 19.31 16.24 -7.42
N SER A 232 19.12 15.08 -6.76
CA SER A 232 18.93 13.79 -7.43
C SER A 232 17.68 13.77 -8.30
N MET A 233 16.57 14.38 -7.84
CA MET A 233 15.34 14.49 -8.64
C MET A 233 15.60 15.25 -9.95
N LYS A 234 16.30 16.37 -9.86
CA LYS A 234 16.68 17.22 -11.03
C LYS A 234 17.68 16.51 -11.94
N GLY A 235 18.72 15.92 -11.36
CA GLY A 235 19.77 15.22 -12.12
C GLY A 235 19.24 14.00 -12.88
N LEU A 236 18.21 13.32 -12.36
CA LEU A 236 17.54 12.21 -13.02
C LEU A 236 16.39 12.66 -13.94
N GLY A 237 16.07 13.95 -14.01
CA GLY A 237 14.97 14.48 -14.80
C GLY A 237 13.60 13.92 -14.40
N LEU A 238 13.39 13.65 -13.11
CA LEU A 238 12.15 13.04 -12.63
C LEU A 238 10.98 14.01 -12.68
N ALA A 239 9.95 13.63 -13.42
CA ALA A 239 8.68 14.34 -13.53
C ALA A 239 7.55 13.34 -13.71
N VAL A 240 6.31 13.77 -13.48
CA VAL A 240 5.13 12.94 -13.74
C VAL A 240 5.12 12.47 -15.18
N GLY A 241 4.93 11.17 -15.40
CA GLY A 241 4.95 10.51 -16.71
C GLY A 241 6.30 9.91 -17.09
N VAL A 242 7.39 10.23 -16.39
CA VAL A 242 8.72 9.67 -16.66
C VAL A 242 8.77 8.20 -16.19
N ARG A 243 9.39 7.32 -16.98
CA ARG A 243 9.70 5.94 -16.59
C ARG A 243 10.85 5.93 -15.59
N ALA A 244 10.68 5.21 -14.50
CA ALA A 244 11.71 5.06 -13.47
C ALA A 244 11.60 3.70 -12.77
N CYS A 245 12.71 3.27 -12.18
CA CYS A 245 12.78 2.05 -11.38
C CYS A 245 13.19 2.36 -9.94
N ALA A 246 12.50 1.73 -9.00
CA ALA A 246 12.89 1.65 -7.61
C ALA A 246 13.84 0.46 -7.41
N LEU A 247 15.03 0.73 -6.89
CA LEU A 247 16.03 -0.28 -6.55
C LEU A 247 16.10 -0.42 -5.04
N ILE A 248 15.95 -1.66 -4.53
CA ILE A 248 15.90 -1.94 -3.10
C ILE A 248 16.81 -3.13 -2.76
N LYS A 249 17.72 -2.95 -1.80
CA LYS A 249 18.52 -4.07 -1.29
C LYS A 249 17.63 -5.06 -0.54
N ALA A 250 17.84 -6.36 -0.74
CA ALA A 250 17.08 -7.40 -0.05
C ALA A 250 17.17 -7.30 1.49
N SER A 251 18.31 -6.85 2.01
CA SER A 251 18.52 -6.62 3.45
C SER A 251 17.80 -5.39 4.01
N HIS A 252 17.25 -4.53 3.16
CA HIS A 252 16.47 -3.35 3.58
C HIS A 252 14.97 -3.62 3.66
N ILE A 253 14.55 -4.85 3.36
CA ILE A 253 13.16 -5.26 3.49
C ILE A 253 12.96 -5.92 4.85
N ILE A 254 12.02 -5.38 5.62
CA ILE A 254 11.58 -5.94 6.88
C ILE A 254 10.33 -6.77 6.58
N LEU A 255 10.31 -8.03 7.03
CA LEU A 255 9.14 -8.88 6.92
C LEU A 255 8.34 -8.87 8.23
N ALA A 256 7.02 -8.92 8.11
CA ALA A 256 6.10 -9.04 9.22
C ALA A 256 4.92 -9.95 8.83
N VAL A 257 4.33 -10.61 9.82
CA VAL A 257 3.10 -11.41 9.67
C VAL A 257 2.06 -10.91 10.67
N ASN A 258 0.79 -11.20 10.41
CA ASN A 258 -0.25 -10.99 11.43
C ASN A 258 -0.11 -12.05 12.52
N ALA A 259 -0.19 -11.63 13.77
CA ALA A 259 -0.29 -12.53 14.94
C ALA A 259 -1.69 -13.11 15.05
#